data_bc0a80d6f20f443f016057a69a995aeb
#
_entry.id   bc0a80d6f20f443f016057a69a995aeb
#
_cell.length_a   1.000
_cell.length_b   1.000
_cell.length_c   1.000
_cell.angle_alpha   90.00
_cell.angle_beta   90.00
_cell.angle_gamma   90.00
#
_symmetry.space_group_name_H-M   'P 1'
#
loop_
_entity.id
_entity.type
_entity.pdbx_description
1 polymer ?
#
loop_
_entity_poly.entity_id
_entity_poly.type
_entity_poly.pdbx_seq_one_letter_code
_entity_poly.pdbx_strand_id
1 'polypeptide(L)'
;MSSSKKKHLRPLPRYLSGPKPVEPRASLSGQLVRWCVAWFRAKNPVLRFVVVFGLLLGLFYAVVPPSSFHNTLSAPYLRFSARMASPVCNWFGQRTSAVGATISSARFSLRIGPNCDASDPSALFVAAVLAFPVPFRRKIPGILLGAMILAVVNLVRIVSLFLVGVYFPKAFDWMHVEVWSDIFILLAIVLWTLWIQWAMKFRPVTSHVPS
;
A
#
# COMPACT_ATOMS: atom_id res chain seq x y z
N MET A 1 72.52 25.81 -42.03
CA MET A 1 72.45 25.32 -40.62
C MET A 1 71.86 26.46 -39.80
N SER A 2 70.52 26.42 -39.52
CA SER A 2 69.82 27.46 -38.75
C SER A 2 69.27 26.82 -37.54
N SER A 3 69.84 27.14 -36.36
CA SER A 3 69.45 26.64 -35.07
C SER A 3 68.33 27.51 -34.54
N SER A 4 67.13 27.00 -34.52
CA SER A 4 65.94 27.67 -33.91
C SER A 4 65.93 27.50 -32.39
N LYS A 5 66.27 28.58 -31.67
CA LYS A 5 66.17 28.64 -30.21
C LYS A 5 64.69 28.65 -29.79
N LYS A 6 64.19 27.56 -29.19
CA LYS A 6 62.93 27.53 -28.48
C LYS A 6 63.02 28.43 -27.26
N LYS A 7 62.29 29.57 -27.26
CA LYS A 7 62.05 30.37 -26.09
C LYS A 7 61.20 29.61 -25.09
N HIS A 8 61.77 29.29 -23.91
CA HIS A 8 61.01 28.81 -22.75
C HIS A 8 60.11 29.95 -22.24
N LEU A 9 58.82 29.88 -22.51
CA LEU A 9 57.83 30.74 -21.87
C LEU A 9 57.71 30.35 -20.39
N ARG A 10 58.02 31.27 -19.49
CA ARG A 10 57.82 31.10 -18.07
C ARG A 10 56.31 30.96 -17.79
N PRO A 11 55.87 30.03 -16.95
CA PRO A 11 54.47 29.95 -16.55
C PRO A 11 54.08 31.26 -15.83
N LEU A 12 52.97 31.83 -16.24
CA LEU A 12 52.35 33.00 -15.62
C LEU A 12 52.05 32.73 -14.14
N PRO A 13 52.24 33.74 -13.26
CA PRO A 13 51.99 33.60 -11.84
C PRO A 13 50.51 33.28 -11.59
N ARG A 14 50.24 32.31 -10.72
CA ARG A 14 48.94 31.74 -10.33
C ARG A 14 48.05 32.72 -9.54
N TYR A 15 48.11 34.01 -9.78
CA TYR A 15 47.44 35.07 -9.03
C TYR A 15 46.10 35.56 -9.65
N LEU A 16 45.64 34.91 -10.74
CA LEU A 16 44.41 35.29 -11.43
C LEU A 16 43.27 34.23 -11.26
N SER A 17 43.35 33.34 -10.26
CA SER A 17 42.19 32.61 -9.86
C SER A 17 41.31 33.52 -9.01
N GLY A 18 40.31 34.11 -9.62
CA GLY A 18 39.27 34.87 -8.90
C GLY A 18 38.67 34.03 -7.77
N PRO A 19 38.00 34.68 -6.79
CA PRO A 19 37.41 33.99 -5.67
C PRO A 19 36.51 32.90 -6.20
N LYS A 20 36.70 31.67 -5.70
CA LYS A 20 35.84 30.53 -6.04
C LYS A 20 34.37 30.93 -5.80
N PRO A 21 33.46 30.64 -6.74
CA PRO A 21 32.05 30.93 -6.53
C PRO A 21 31.64 30.36 -5.16
N VAL A 22 31.10 31.21 -4.29
CA VAL A 22 30.54 30.80 -3.01
C VAL A 22 29.32 29.96 -3.37
N GLU A 23 29.42 28.63 -3.25
CA GLU A 23 28.26 27.77 -3.39
C GLU A 23 27.17 28.24 -2.41
N PRO A 24 25.92 28.43 -2.86
CA PRO A 24 24.86 28.86 -2.00
C PRO A 24 24.73 27.85 -0.85
N ARG A 25 24.93 28.30 0.39
CA ARG A 25 24.71 27.46 1.58
C ARG A 25 23.33 26.85 1.47
N ALA A 26 23.28 25.54 1.17
CA ALA A 26 22.02 24.79 1.17
C ALA A 26 21.30 25.09 2.49
N SER A 27 20.02 25.46 2.41
CA SER A 27 19.21 25.76 3.58
C SER A 27 19.30 24.60 4.58
N LEU A 28 19.25 24.88 5.88
CA LEU A 28 19.30 23.87 6.95
C LEU A 28 18.30 22.75 6.71
N SER A 29 17.11 23.08 6.18
CA SER A 29 16.10 22.11 5.76
C SER A 29 16.59 21.18 4.64
N GLY A 30 17.29 21.70 3.63
CA GLY A 30 17.85 20.90 2.54
C GLY A 30 19.03 20.02 2.98
N GLN A 31 19.78 20.41 3.99
CA GLN A 31 20.86 19.61 4.57
C GLN A 31 20.29 18.47 5.43
N LEU A 32 19.27 18.75 6.26
CA LEU A 32 18.57 17.74 7.05
C LEU A 32 17.90 16.69 6.17
N VAL A 33 17.22 17.11 5.11
CA VAL A 33 16.59 16.17 4.16
C VAL A 33 17.65 15.28 3.47
N ARG A 34 18.76 15.86 3.01
CA ARG A 34 19.86 15.07 2.41
C ARG A 34 20.50 14.11 3.41
N TRP A 35 20.71 14.53 4.65
CA TRP A 35 21.24 13.68 5.71
C TRP A 35 20.29 12.54 6.05
N CYS A 36 18.99 12.82 6.22
CA CYS A 36 17.97 11.80 6.41
C CYS A 36 17.91 10.81 5.25
N VAL A 37 17.94 11.28 4.01
CA VAL A 37 17.92 10.42 2.82
C VAL A 37 19.18 9.57 2.71
N ALA A 38 20.36 10.13 3.02
CA ALA A 38 21.62 9.39 3.01
C ALA A 38 21.67 8.35 4.11
N TRP A 39 21.24 8.70 5.33
CA TRP A 39 21.11 7.79 6.46
C TRP A 39 20.14 6.64 6.16
N PHE A 40 18.99 6.97 5.54
CA PHE A 40 17.98 5.98 5.13
C PHE A 40 18.50 5.03 4.04
N ARG A 41 19.35 5.52 3.12
CA ARG A 41 19.98 4.71 2.06
C ARG A 41 21.10 3.80 2.60
N ALA A 42 21.78 4.20 3.66
CA ALA A 42 22.88 3.44 4.26
C ALA A 42 22.39 2.30 5.17
N LYS A 43 21.11 2.28 5.57
CA LYS A 43 20.53 1.28 6.47
C LYS A 43 20.06 0.02 5.73
N ASN A 44 19.98 -1.08 6.47
CA ASN A 44 19.47 -2.36 5.97
C ASN A 44 18.12 -2.21 5.25
N PRO A 45 17.93 -2.84 4.08
CA PRO A 45 16.69 -2.73 3.30
C PRO A 45 15.45 -3.16 4.08
N VAL A 46 15.61 -4.08 5.04
CA VAL A 46 14.53 -4.52 5.94
C VAL A 46 14.07 -3.40 6.86
N LEU A 47 15.03 -2.68 7.51
CA LEU A 47 14.68 -1.56 8.39
C LEU A 47 13.95 -0.45 7.61
N ARG A 48 14.42 -0.16 6.40
CA ARG A 48 13.78 0.81 5.52
C ARG A 48 12.36 0.40 5.16
N PHE A 49 12.14 -0.88 4.83
CA PHE A 49 10.80 -1.40 4.58
C PHE A 49 9.89 -1.23 5.80
N VAL A 50 10.35 -1.65 6.99
CA VAL A 50 9.56 -1.57 8.23
C VAL A 50 9.20 -0.12 8.57
N VAL A 51 10.14 0.82 8.45
CA VAL A 51 9.89 2.25 8.74
C VAL A 51 8.89 2.84 7.74
N VAL A 52 9.06 2.61 6.43
CA VAL A 52 8.12 3.11 5.41
C VAL A 52 6.74 2.49 5.58
N PHE A 53 6.67 1.19 5.83
CA PHE A 53 5.44 0.47 6.08
C PHE A 53 4.70 1.04 7.31
N GLY A 54 5.42 1.19 8.44
CA GLY A 54 4.86 1.76 9.66
C GLY A 54 4.39 3.21 9.50
N LEU A 55 5.16 4.05 8.76
CA LEU A 55 4.75 5.40 8.45
C LEU A 55 3.50 5.47 7.57
N LEU A 56 3.39 4.60 6.56
CA LEU A 56 2.21 4.54 5.70
C LEU A 56 0.97 4.09 6.47
N LEU A 57 1.08 3.08 7.33
CA LEU A 57 -0.02 2.67 8.20
C LEU A 57 -0.37 3.74 9.23
N GLY A 58 0.64 4.34 9.88
CA GLY A 58 0.41 5.43 10.82
C GLY A 58 -0.29 6.62 10.16
N LEU A 59 0.13 6.99 8.94
CA LEU A 59 -0.53 8.03 8.16
C LEU A 59 -1.97 7.66 7.79
N PHE A 60 -2.21 6.41 7.39
CA PHE A 60 -3.55 5.92 7.10
C PHE A 60 -4.47 6.07 8.31
N TYR A 61 -4.07 5.57 9.48
CA TYR A 61 -4.89 5.66 10.69
C TYR A 61 -4.95 7.08 11.29
N ALA A 62 -4.01 7.96 10.95
CA ALA A 62 -4.08 9.38 11.37
C ALA A 62 -5.02 10.20 10.48
N VAL A 63 -5.04 9.92 9.17
CA VAL A 63 -5.85 10.67 8.18
C VAL A 63 -7.27 10.13 8.08
N VAL A 64 -7.46 8.83 8.37
CA VAL A 64 -8.75 8.14 8.35
C VAL A 64 -9.29 8.02 9.78
N PRO A 65 -9.79 9.12 10.40
CA PRO A 65 -10.40 9.04 11.72
C PRO A 65 -11.64 8.14 11.62
N PRO A 66 -11.89 7.29 12.62
CA PRO A 66 -12.94 6.26 12.57
C PRO A 66 -14.34 6.76 12.22
N SER A 67 -14.66 8.03 12.52
CA SER A 67 -16.04 8.55 12.40
C SER A 67 -16.34 9.32 11.11
N SER A 68 -15.42 10.12 10.59
CA SER A 68 -15.71 11.03 9.46
C SER A 68 -15.45 10.41 8.09
N PHE A 69 -14.40 9.64 7.96
CA PHE A 69 -14.03 8.99 6.70
C PHE A 69 -15.01 7.85 6.34
N HIS A 70 -15.43 7.08 7.34
CA HIS A 70 -16.39 5.99 7.15
C HIS A 70 -17.74 6.47 6.66
N ASN A 71 -18.20 7.65 7.06
CA ASN A 71 -19.51 8.14 6.68
C ASN A 71 -19.55 8.71 5.24
N THR A 72 -18.44 9.23 4.73
CA THR A 72 -18.43 9.92 3.43
C THR A 72 -17.83 9.08 2.31
N LEU A 73 -16.70 8.41 2.56
CA LEU A 73 -15.97 7.69 1.52
C LEU A 73 -16.29 6.19 1.48
N SER A 74 -16.51 5.54 2.64
CA SER A 74 -16.88 4.12 2.67
C SER A 74 -18.37 3.87 2.43
N ALA A 75 -19.26 4.86 2.67
CA ALA A 75 -20.69 4.70 2.45
C ALA A 75 -21.09 4.25 1.03
N PRO A 76 -20.55 4.81 -0.08
CA PRO A 76 -20.86 4.31 -1.41
C PRO A 76 -20.36 2.87 -1.63
N TYR A 77 -19.19 2.52 -1.10
CA TYR A 77 -18.66 1.16 -1.17
C TYR A 77 -19.52 0.17 -0.37
N LEU A 78 -19.94 0.51 0.83
CA LEU A 78 -20.80 -0.34 1.67
C LEU A 78 -22.18 -0.55 1.01
N ARG A 79 -22.75 0.50 0.40
CA ARG A 79 -24.00 0.40 -0.38
C ARG A 79 -23.84 -0.50 -1.60
N PHE A 80 -22.74 -0.36 -2.33
CA PHE A 80 -22.42 -1.21 -3.47
C PHE A 80 -22.26 -2.67 -3.03
N SER A 81 -21.53 -2.94 -1.95
CA SER A 81 -21.34 -4.27 -1.39
C SER A 81 -22.67 -4.91 -0.97
N ALA A 82 -23.57 -4.15 -0.32
CA ALA A 82 -24.91 -4.64 0.02
C ALA A 82 -25.74 -5.00 -1.21
N ARG A 83 -25.70 -4.14 -2.26
CA ARG A 83 -26.40 -4.39 -3.52
C ARG A 83 -25.88 -5.62 -4.26
N MET A 84 -24.59 -5.88 -4.20
CA MET A 84 -23.97 -7.07 -4.81
C MET A 84 -24.23 -8.34 -3.99
N ALA A 85 -24.26 -8.25 -2.68
CA ALA A 85 -24.48 -9.39 -1.80
C ALA A 85 -25.94 -9.88 -1.80
N SER A 86 -26.92 -8.95 -1.92
CA SER A 86 -28.33 -9.27 -1.90
C SER A 86 -28.75 -10.31 -2.97
N PRO A 87 -28.43 -10.15 -4.28
CA PRO A 87 -28.79 -11.17 -5.27
C PRO A 87 -28.10 -12.52 -5.02
N VAL A 88 -26.87 -12.52 -4.47
CA VAL A 88 -26.19 -13.76 -4.11
C VAL A 88 -26.92 -14.46 -2.96
N CYS A 89 -27.34 -13.71 -1.92
CA CYS A 89 -28.18 -14.26 -0.85
C CYS A 89 -29.53 -14.78 -1.36
N ASN A 90 -30.12 -14.13 -2.37
CA ASN A 90 -31.36 -14.58 -2.98
C ASN A 90 -31.19 -15.90 -3.76
N TRP A 91 -30.03 -16.12 -4.35
CA TRP A 91 -29.70 -17.41 -4.98
C TRP A 91 -29.70 -18.55 -3.94
N PHE A 92 -29.35 -18.26 -2.68
CA PHE A 92 -29.49 -19.19 -1.56
C PHE A 92 -30.90 -19.23 -0.95
N GLY A 93 -31.91 -18.67 -1.62
CA GLY A 93 -33.31 -18.74 -1.22
C GLY A 93 -33.74 -17.76 -0.11
N GLN A 94 -32.93 -16.73 0.19
CA GLN A 94 -33.14 -15.87 1.35
C GLN A 94 -34.11 -14.70 1.13
N ARG A 95 -34.59 -14.42 -0.05
CA ARG A 95 -35.50 -13.28 -0.38
C ARG A 95 -35.09 -12.01 0.33
N THR A 96 -33.86 -11.53 0.06
CA THR A 96 -33.30 -10.34 0.66
C THR A 96 -33.57 -9.10 -0.15
N SER A 97 -33.66 -7.96 0.55
CA SER A 97 -33.63 -6.61 -0.02
C SER A 97 -32.46 -5.83 0.55
N ALA A 98 -31.79 -5.00 -0.29
CA ALA A 98 -30.71 -4.11 0.13
C ALA A 98 -31.19 -2.67 0.18
N VAL A 99 -31.20 -2.07 1.38
CA VAL A 99 -31.53 -0.66 1.58
C VAL A 99 -30.32 0.04 2.24
N GLY A 100 -29.73 0.97 1.53
CA GLY A 100 -28.47 1.59 2.00
C GLY A 100 -27.34 0.56 2.12
N ALA A 101 -26.74 0.44 3.29
CA ALA A 101 -25.73 -0.54 3.64
C ALA A 101 -26.30 -1.72 4.45
N THR A 102 -27.60 -1.93 4.41
CA THR A 102 -28.27 -3.00 5.15
C THR A 102 -28.90 -4.00 4.19
N ILE A 103 -28.68 -5.29 4.46
CA ILE A 103 -29.33 -6.41 3.79
C ILE A 103 -30.34 -6.99 4.76
N SER A 104 -31.61 -7.06 4.36
CA SER A 104 -32.68 -7.55 5.21
C SER A 104 -33.46 -8.67 4.55
N SER A 105 -33.83 -9.69 5.32
CA SER A 105 -34.82 -10.72 4.98
C SER A 105 -35.86 -10.82 6.07
N ALA A 106 -36.86 -11.69 5.90
CA ALA A 106 -37.87 -11.94 6.92
C ALA A 106 -37.30 -12.52 8.24
N ARG A 107 -36.10 -13.14 8.19
CA ARG A 107 -35.50 -13.84 9.33
C ARG A 107 -34.36 -13.09 9.98
N PHE A 108 -33.61 -12.28 9.21
CA PHE A 108 -32.39 -11.65 9.69
C PHE A 108 -32.12 -10.36 8.93
N SER A 109 -31.52 -9.40 9.61
CA SER A 109 -31.07 -8.14 9.03
C SER A 109 -29.61 -7.90 9.39
N LEU A 110 -28.77 -7.70 8.37
CA LEU A 110 -27.33 -7.42 8.50
C LEU A 110 -27.04 -6.00 8.05
N ARG A 111 -26.58 -5.16 8.97
CA ARG A 111 -26.01 -3.86 8.62
C ARG A 111 -24.51 -4.00 8.40
N ILE A 112 -24.05 -3.70 7.19
CA ILE A 112 -22.63 -3.69 6.87
C ILE A 112 -22.01 -2.43 7.48
N GLY A 113 -21.23 -2.62 8.53
CA GLY A 113 -20.56 -1.54 9.27
C GLY A 113 -19.11 -1.32 8.79
N PRO A 114 -18.41 -0.35 9.42
CA PRO A 114 -17.04 -0.03 9.10
C PRO A 114 -16.06 -1.21 9.23
N ASN A 115 -16.32 -2.12 10.19
CA ASN A 115 -15.47 -3.30 10.39
C ASN A 115 -15.72 -4.43 9.35
N CYS A 116 -16.68 -4.24 8.43
CA CYS A 116 -17.02 -5.19 7.36
C CYS A 116 -16.63 -4.69 5.96
N ASP A 117 -15.87 -3.62 5.86
CA ASP A 117 -15.53 -2.97 4.59
C ASP A 117 -14.17 -3.42 4.00
N ALA A 118 -13.44 -4.30 4.70
CA ALA A 118 -12.09 -4.75 4.36
C ALA A 118 -11.07 -3.59 4.21
N SER A 119 -11.32 -2.41 4.80
CA SER A 119 -10.42 -1.26 4.75
C SER A 119 -9.08 -1.57 5.39
N ASP A 120 -9.07 -2.19 6.57
CA ASP A 120 -7.85 -2.53 7.31
C ASP A 120 -6.93 -3.51 6.55
N PRO A 121 -7.40 -4.69 6.08
CA PRO A 121 -6.56 -5.59 5.30
C PRO A 121 -6.14 -4.99 3.96
N SER A 122 -6.95 -4.14 3.35
CA SER A 122 -6.59 -3.42 2.13
C SER A 122 -5.50 -2.39 2.39
N ALA A 123 -5.59 -1.60 3.47
CA ALA A 123 -4.58 -0.64 3.86
C ALA A 123 -3.24 -1.33 4.17
N LEU A 124 -3.28 -2.43 4.91
CA LEU A 124 -2.11 -3.25 5.25
C LEU A 124 -1.44 -3.80 3.97
N PHE A 125 -2.20 -4.36 3.05
CA PHE A 125 -1.71 -4.86 1.78
C PHE A 125 -1.10 -3.75 0.91
N VAL A 126 -1.82 -2.63 0.73
CA VAL A 126 -1.36 -1.50 -0.08
C VAL A 126 -0.10 -0.87 0.51
N ALA A 127 -0.07 -0.65 1.83
CA ALA A 127 1.11 -0.14 2.53
C ALA A 127 2.33 -1.05 2.34
N ALA A 128 2.14 -2.38 2.43
CA ALA A 128 3.21 -3.36 2.21
C ALA A 128 3.74 -3.33 0.77
N VAL A 129 2.86 -3.22 -0.23
CA VAL A 129 3.25 -3.09 -1.65
C VAL A 129 3.98 -1.77 -1.89
N LEU A 130 3.50 -0.66 -1.31
CA LEU A 130 4.12 0.66 -1.48
C LEU A 130 5.47 0.76 -0.77
N ALA A 131 5.64 0.14 0.38
CA ALA A 131 6.89 0.13 1.14
C ALA A 131 7.99 -0.69 0.45
N PHE A 132 7.63 -1.69 -0.37
CA PHE A 132 8.61 -2.57 -0.98
C PHE A 132 9.42 -1.88 -2.07
N PRO A 133 10.77 -2.07 -2.14
CA PRO A 133 11.67 -1.33 -3.04
C PRO A 133 11.67 -1.87 -4.48
N VAL A 134 10.55 -1.70 -5.19
CA VAL A 134 10.39 -1.99 -6.63
C VAL A 134 9.83 -0.78 -7.36
N PRO A 135 10.03 -0.67 -8.68
CA PRO A 135 9.52 0.45 -9.46
C PRO A 135 7.98 0.50 -9.47
N PHE A 136 7.41 1.70 -9.48
CA PHE A 136 5.96 1.95 -9.40
C PHE A 136 5.15 1.20 -10.47
N ARG A 137 5.71 1.02 -11.68
CA ARG A 137 5.06 0.26 -12.77
C ARG A 137 4.66 -1.16 -12.38
N ARG A 138 5.36 -1.76 -11.40
CA ARG A 138 5.03 -3.10 -10.87
C ARG A 138 4.11 -3.05 -9.66
N LYS A 139 4.06 -1.92 -8.95
CA LYS A 139 3.17 -1.73 -7.80
C LYS A 139 1.72 -1.59 -8.24
N ILE A 140 1.45 -0.80 -9.28
CA ILE A 140 0.10 -0.51 -9.76
C ILE A 140 -0.70 -1.79 -10.06
N PRO A 141 -0.24 -2.71 -10.93
CA PRO A 141 -1.00 -3.94 -11.20
C PRO A 141 -1.17 -4.81 -9.96
N GLY A 142 -0.16 -4.85 -9.07
CA GLY A 142 -0.26 -5.58 -7.80
C GLY A 142 -1.34 -5.02 -6.89
N ILE A 143 -1.38 -3.69 -6.72
CA ILE A 143 -2.40 -3.02 -5.90
C ILE A 143 -3.81 -3.24 -6.49
N LEU A 144 -3.97 -3.05 -7.79
CA LEU A 144 -5.27 -3.21 -8.45
C LEU A 144 -5.78 -4.65 -8.34
N LEU A 145 -4.95 -5.64 -8.65
CA LEU A 145 -5.33 -7.05 -8.56
C LEU A 145 -5.60 -7.46 -7.11
N GLY A 146 -4.73 -7.08 -6.18
CA GLY A 146 -4.91 -7.40 -4.76
C GLY A 146 -6.15 -6.76 -4.17
N ALA A 147 -6.41 -5.48 -4.47
CA ALA A 147 -7.62 -4.78 -4.02
C ALA A 147 -8.89 -5.43 -4.59
N MET A 148 -8.87 -5.85 -5.86
CA MET A 148 -9.98 -6.56 -6.48
C MET A 148 -10.24 -7.91 -5.78
N ILE A 149 -9.20 -8.70 -5.50
CA ILE A 149 -9.33 -9.97 -4.80
C ILE A 149 -9.88 -9.76 -3.39
N LEU A 150 -9.34 -8.78 -2.65
CA LEU A 150 -9.83 -8.43 -1.31
C LEU A 150 -11.31 -8.01 -1.32
N ALA A 151 -11.73 -7.23 -2.33
CA ALA A 151 -13.13 -6.84 -2.49
C ALA A 151 -14.05 -8.03 -2.78
N VAL A 152 -13.63 -8.98 -3.63
CA VAL A 152 -14.39 -10.20 -3.91
C VAL A 152 -14.50 -11.07 -2.66
N VAL A 153 -13.40 -11.26 -1.92
CA VAL A 153 -13.42 -12.03 -0.66
C VAL A 153 -14.28 -11.33 0.39
N ASN A 154 -14.29 -9.99 0.42
CA ASN A 154 -15.18 -9.25 1.29
C ASN A 154 -16.67 -9.49 0.96
N LEU A 155 -17.00 -9.59 -0.33
CA LEU A 155 -18.36 -9.95 -0.73
C LEU A 155 -18.74 -11.36 -0.23
N VAL A 156 -17.84 -12.33 -0.36
CA VAL A 156 -18.02 -13.69 0.19
C VAL A 156 -18.20 -13.64 1.71
N ARG A 157 -17.41 -12.82 2.43
CA ARG A 157 -17.57 -12.58 3.86
C ARG A 157 -18.98 -12.10 4.20
N ILE A 158 -19.45 -11.05 3.51
CA ILE A 158 -20.77 -10.46 3.77
C ILE A 158 -21.89 -11.51 3.56
N VAL A 159 -21.85 -12.26 2.46
CA VAL A 159 -22.82 -13.31 2.15
C VAL A 159 -22.77 -14.42 3.20
N SER A 160 -21.59 -14.90 3.56
CA SER A 160 -21.44 -15.98 4.55
C SER A 160 -21.91 -15.54 5.93
N LEU A 161 -21.61 -14.32 6.36
CA LEU A 161 -22.07 -13.77 7.63
C LEU A 161 -23.59 -13.60 7.64
N PHE A 162 -24.20 -13.19 6.53
CA PHE A 162 -25.66 -13.15 6.43
C PHE A 162 -26.27 -14.53 6.59
N LEU A 163 -25.73 -15.55 5.91
CA LEU A 163 -26.21 -16.93 6.02
C LEU A 163 -25.99 -17.52 7.42
N VAL A 164 -24.83 -17.24 8.05
CA VAL A 164 -24.56 -17.63 9.44
C VAL A 164 -25.55 -16.96 10.38
N GLY A 165 -25.86 -15.67 10.19
CA GLY A 165 -26.86 -14.98 11.01
C GLY A 165 -28.28 -15.57 10.88
N VAL A 166 -28.64 -16.11 9.69
CA VAL A 166 -29.92 -16.76 9.45
C VAL A 166 -29.99 -18.17 10.06
N TYR A 167 -28.94 -18.98 9.89
CA TYR A 167 -28.96 -20.39 10.25
C TYR A 167 -28.31 -20.70 11.61
N PHE A 168 -27.29 -19.93 11.99
CA PHE A 168 -26.47 -20.17 13.18
C PHE A 168 -26.19 -18.87 13.95
N PRO A 169 -27.24 -18.17 14.46
CA PRO A 169 -27.09 -16.85 15.07
C PRO A 169 -26.10 -16.80 16.25
N LYS A 170 -25.92 -17.90 16.98
CA LYS A 170 -24.96 -18.00 18.09
C LYS A 170 -23.50 -18.00 17.64
N ALA A 171 -23.22 -18.39 16.40
CA ALA A 171 -21.87 -18.42 15.83
C ALA A 171 -21.51 -17.11 15.12
N PHE A 172 -22.45 -16.17 14.98
CA PHE A 172 -22.29 -14.96 14.17
C PHE A 172 -21.13 -14.10 14.67
N ASP A 173 -21.09 -13.78 15.96
CA ASP A 173 -20.07 -12.90 16.53
C ASP A 173 -18.67 -13.51 16.43
N TRP A 174 -18.52 -14.78 16.74
CA TRP A 174 -17.26 -15.50 16.61
C TRP A 174 -16.78 -15.54 15.15
N MET A 175 -17.67 -15.87 14.22
CA MET A 175 -17.36 -15.90 12.78
C MET A 175 -16.99 -14.51 12.26
N HIS A 176 -17.68 -13.46 12.72
CA HIS A 176 -17.48 -12.08 12.29
C HIS A 176 -16.16 -11.50 12.80
N VAL A 177 -15.86 -11.69 14.10
CA VAL A 177 -14.71 -11.03 14.75
C VAL A 177 -13.43 -11.82 14.58
N GLU A 178 -13.47 -13.14 14.79
CA GLU A 178 -12.27 -13.98 14.84
C GLU A 178 -11.96 -14.59 13.48
N VAL A 179 -12.84 -15.45 12.96
CA VAL A 179 -12.55 -16.25 11.77
C VAL A 179 -12.26 -15.38 10.54
N TRP A 180 -13.11 -14.39 10.28
CA TRP A 180 -12.92 -13.54 9.11
C TRP A 180 -11.76 -12.58 9.23
N SER A 181 -11.43 -12.11 10.45
CA SER A 181 -10.25 -11.27 10.66
C SER A 181 -8.96 -12.03 10.36
N ASP A 182 -8.84 -13.25 10.86
CA ASP A 182 -7.67 -14.11 10.62
C ASP A 182 -7.53 -14.47 9.15
N ILE A 183 -8.66 -14.82 8.47
CA ILE A 183 -8.66 -15.10 7.04
C ILE A 183 -8.16 -13.89 6.23
N PHE A 184 -8.59 -12.67 6.57
CA PHE A 184 -8.15 -11.48 5.85
C PHE A 184 -6.68 -11.15 6.07
N ILE A 185 -6.17 -11.30 7.29
CA ILE A 185 -4.75 -11.09 7.59
C ILE A 185 -3.91 -12.10 6.81
N LEU A 186 -4.28 -13.37 6.85
CA LEU A 186 -3.59 -14.42 6.12
C LEU A 186 -3.64 -14.18 4.60
N LEU A 187 -4.80 -13.81 4.08
CA LEU A 187 -4.97 -13.50 2.66
C LEU A 187 -4.09 -12.32 2.23
N ALA A 188 -4.04 -11.24 3.01
CA ALA A 188 -3.20 -10.08 2.70
C ALA A 188 -1.71 -10.47 2.65
N ILE A 189 -1.24 -11.33 3.57
CA ILE A 189 0.13 -11.85 3.59
C ILE A 189 0.39 -12.72 2.35
N VAL A 190 -0.53 -13.63 2.01
CA VAL A 190 -0.41 -14.51 0.83
C VAL A 190 -0.37 -13.69 -0.44
N LEU A 191 -1.28 -12.74 -0.62
CA LEU A 191 -1.32 -11.87 -1.79
C LEU A 191 -0.03 -11.06 -1.92
N TRP A 192 0.48 -10.52 -0.82
CA TRP A 192 1.73 -9.77 -0.80
C TRP A 192 2.93 -10.65 -1.16
N THR A 193 3.04 -11.86 -0.62
CA THR A 193 4.13 -12.80 -0.94
C THR A 193 4.10 -13.24 -2.38
N LEU A 194 2.92 -13.56 -2.94
CA LEU A 194 2.75 -13.91 -4.35
C LEU A 194 3.13 -12.73 -5.25
N TRP A 195 2.70 -11.52 -4.91
CA TRP A 195 3.07 -10.32 -5.64
C TRP A 195 4.58 -10.05 -5.60
N ILE A 196 5.25 -10.23 -4.45
CA ILE A 196 6.72 -10.09 -4.38
C ILE A 196 7.41 -11.07 -5.31
N GLN A 197 7.02 -12.35 -5.29
CA GLN A 197 7.61 -13.36 -6.15
C GLN A 197 7.46 -12.97 -7.63
N TRP A 198 6.28 -12.50 -8.02
CA TRP A 198 6.05 -12.00 -9.36
C TRP A 198 6.90 -10.76 -9.68
N ALA A 199 6.92 -9.78 -8.78
CA ALA A 199 7.64 -8.53 -8.98
C ALA A 199 9.17 -8.72 -9.06
N MET A 200 9.72 -9.74 -8.40
CA MET A 200 11.16 -10.06 -8.43
C MET A 200 11.60 -10.88 -9.65
N LYS A 201 10.72 -11.69 -10.25
CA LYS A 201 11.05 -12.47 -11.46
C LYS A 201 11.56 -11.62 -12.62
N PHE A 202 11.20 -10.34 -12.67
CA PHE A 202 11.59 -9.41 -13.73
C PHE A 202 12.75 -8.48 -13.34
N ARG A 203 13.54 -8.78 -12.30
CA ARG A 203 14.81 -8.07 -12.07
C ARG A 203 15.78 -8.49 -13.17
N PRO A 204 16.31 -7.57 -14.01
CA PRO A 204 17.42 -7.90 -14.86
C PRO A 204 18.59 -8.31 -13.96
N VAL A 205 19.13 -9.49 -14.20
CA VAL A 205 20.41 -9.90 -13.64
C VAL A 205 21.43 -8.93 -14.22
N THR A 206 21.86 -7.94 -13.44
CA THR A 206 23.06 -7.16 -13.79
C THR A 206 24.23 -8.13 -13.63
N SER A 207 24.61 -8.75 -14.73
CA SER A 207 25.88 -9.44 -14.83
C SER A 207 26.97 -8.40 -14.60
N HIS A 208 27.56 -8.39 -13.41
CA HIS A 208 28.88 -7.82 -13.22
C HIS A 208 29.83 -8.65 -14.06
N VAL A 209 30.18 -8.14 -15.23
CA VAL A 209 31.36 -8.59 -15.95
C VAL A 209 32.55 -7.94 -15.21
N PRO A 210 33.39 -8.71 -14.52
CA PRO A 210 34.64 -8.18 -14.00
C PRO A 210 35.57 -7.93 -15.21
N SER A 211 35.96 -6.68 -15.41
CA SER A 211 37.04 -6.25 -16.27
C SER A 211 38.38 -6.47 -15.60
#